data_1b4cd43171e964ebc7661dd69c045065
#
_entry.id   1b4cd43171e964ebc7661dd69c045065
#
_cell.length_a   1.000
_cell.length_b   1.000
_cell.length_c   1.000
_cell.angle_alpha   90.00
_cell.angle_beta   90.00
_cell.angle_gamma   90.00
#
_symmetry.space_group_name_H-M   'P 1'
#
loop_
_entity.id
_entity.type
_entity.pdbx_description
1 polymer ?
#
loop_
_entity_poly.entity_id
_entity_poly.type
_entity_poly.pdbx_seq_one_letter_code
_entity_poly.pdbx_strand_id
1 'polypeptide(L)'
;MPESVVESAQSNSVISVRALRVQYGEREILHGIDFEVERGQTLVILGGSGSGKSTLLRTLVGLEKPTAGQIWMKGQNIAALSRDEMDEIRKKIGMSFQGGALFGSMTVGENVSLPLREHTKLEDSTIEIIVRLKLDQVGLAGFEDYMPSELSGGMKKRAAVARALAMDPEILFFDEPSAGLDPIIAAGIDHLILQLKKAFHMTVIVVTHELASAFLIADRMVLIDKGNIVEYGTTEQMRSSKHPRVRQFLDRVPEPEVTQELDYLQMLTEGSRQAGRMAGWRRSA
;
A
#
# COMPACT_ATOMS: atom_id res chain seq x y z
N MET A 1 34.32 -36.85 -1.94
CA MET A 1 34.04 -35.44 -2.17
C MET A 1 32.94 -35.06 -1.19
N PRO A 2 33.18 -34.30 -0.13
CA PRO A 2 32.10 -33.90 0.77
C PRO A 2 31.30 -32.78 0.12
N GLU A 3 29.97 -32.95 0.07
CA GLU A 3 28.99 -31.95 -0.27
C GLU A 3 29.12 -30.79 0.74
N SER A 4 29.41 -29.62 0.22
CA SER A 4 29.41 -28.39 0.97
C SER A 4 27.97 -28.08 1.42
N VAL A 5 27.70 -28.33 2.69
CA VAL A 5 26.57 -27.80 3.41
C VAL A 5 26.73 -26.28 3.40
N VAL A 6 26.02 -25.61 2.52
CA VAL A 6 25.85 -24.16 2.61
C VAL A 6 24.94 -23.94 3.81
N GLU A 7 25.54 -23.63 4.96
CA GLU A 7 24.84 -23.06 6.11
C GLU A 7 24.11 -21.80 5.63
N SER A 8 22.81 -21.94 5.42
CA SER A 8 21.92 -20.81 5.24
C SER A 8 21.94 -20.03 6.55
N ALA A 9 22.71 -18.93 6.61
CA ALA A 9 22.49 -17.90 7.60
C ALA A 9 20.97 -17.64 7.62
N GLN A 10 20.32 -17.89 8.76
CA GLN A 10 18.88 -17.66 8.91
C GLN A 10 18.64 -16.18 8.63
N SER A 11 18.23 -15.87 7.41
CA SER A 11 17.85 -14.52 7.00
C SER A 11 16.73 -14.06 7.95
N ASN A 12 16.95 -12.98 8.67
CA ASN A 12 15.92 -12.36 9.55
C ASN A 12 14.76 -11.79 8.72
N SER A 13 14.76 -12.05 7.41
CA SER A 13 13.78 -11.61 6.45
C SER A 13 12.46 -12.37 6.64
N VAL A 14 11.39 -11.62 6.88
CA VAL A 14 10.02 -12.15 6.99
C VAL A 14 9.29 -12.14 5.66
N ILE A 15 9.67 -11.23 4.76
CA ILE A 15 9.23 -11.18 3.37
C ILE A 15 10.47 -11.05 2.47
N SER A 16 10.58 -11.90 1.45
CA SER A 16 11.59 -11.78 0.40
C SER A 16 10.90 -11.89 -0.95
N VAL A 17 11.07 -10.89 -1.78
CA VAL A 17 10.52 -10.79 -3.14
C VAL A 17 11.66 -10.94 -4.14
N ARG A 18 11.52 -11.85 -5.11
CA ARG A 18 12.59 -12.17 -6.07
C ARG A 18 12.06 -12.21 -7.49
N ALA A 19 12.60 -11.35 -8.34
CA ALA A 19 12.30 -11.24 -9.77
C ALA A 19 10.80 -11.22 -10.06
N LEU A 20 10.02 -10.54 -9.19
CA LEU A 20 8.56 -10.53 -9.23
C LEU A 20 8.05 -9.80 -10.47
N ARG A 21 7.25 -10.48 -11.28
CA ARG A 21 6.58 -9.93 -12.46
C ARG A 21 5.08 -10.11 -12.35
N VAL A 22 4.34 -9.10 -12.76
CA VAL A 22 2.87 -9.14 -12.84
C VAL A 22 2.44 -8.51 -14.16
N GLN A 23 1.58 -9.23 -14.87
CA GLN A 23 1.10 -8.85 -16.19
C GLN A 23 -0.43 -9.00 -16.27
N TYR A 24 -1.12 -8.02 -16.87
CA TYR A 24 -2.53 -8.05 -17.19
C TYR A 24 -2.73 -8.03 -18.71
N GLY A 25 -3.14 -9.16 -19.27
CA GLY A 25 -3.19 -9.32 -20.72
C GLY A 25 -1.79 -9.13 -21.32
N GLU A 26 -1.64 -8.18 -22.23
CA GLU A 26 -0.35 -7.85 -22.86
C GLU A 26 0.46 -6.82 -22.06
N ARG A 27 -0.12 -6.21 -21.02
CA ARG A 27 0.53 -5.14 -20.27
C ARG A 27 1.23 -5.67 -19.03
N GLU A 28 2.55 -5.65 -19.02
CA GLU A 28 3.35 -5.89 -17.82
C GLU A 28 3.31 -4.65 -16.91
N ILE A 29 3.05 -4.87 -15.62
CA ILE A 29 2.92 -3.82 -14.60
C ILE A 29 4.12 -3.81 -13.66
N LEU A 30 4.66 -5.00 -13.31
CA LEU A 30 5.86 -5.13 -12.49
C LEU A 30 6.92 -5.89 -13.26
N HIS A 31 8.13 -5.34 -13.33
CA HIS A 31 9.19 -5.75 -14.25
C HIS A 31 10.39 -6.42 -13.54
N GLY A 32 10.15 -7.36 -12.65
CA GLY A 32 11.23 -8.04 -11.92
C GLY A 32 11.63 -7.28 -10.65
N ILE A 33 10.71 -7.21 -9.70
CA ILE A 33 10.88 -6.53 -8.42
C ILE A 33 11.64 -7.42 -7.44
N ASP A 34 12.67 -6.86 -6.80
CA ASP A 34 13.51 -7.53 -5.80
C ASP A 34 13.65 -6.67 -4.54
N PHE A 35 13.23 -7.16 -3.38
CA PHE A 35 13.48 -6.54 -2.08
C PHE A 35 13.24 -7.54 -0.94
N GLU A 36 13.71 -7.17 0.26
CA GLU A 36 13.50 -7.93 1.48
C GLU A 36 12.96 -7.04 2.60
N VAL A 37 12.18 -7.63 3.50
CA VAL A 37 11.67 -6.98 4.71
C VAL A 37 12.07 -7.82 5.91
N GLU A 38 12.79 -7.22 6.84
CA GLU A 38 13.18 -7.89 8.09
C GLU A 38 12.02 -7.84 9.10
N ARG A 39 12.04 -8.79 10.02
CA ARG A 39 11.05 -8.84 11.12
C ARG A 39 11.10 -7.55 11.95
N GLY A 40 9.93 -6.99 12.23
CA GLY A 40 9.79 -5.77 13.03
C GLY A 40 10.16 -4.47 12.29
N GLN A 41 10.50 -4.53 11.00
CA GLN A 41 10.73 -3.34 10.18
C GLN A 41 9.44 -2.75 9.62
N THR A 42 9.45 -1.44 9.42
CA THR A 42 8.49 -0.76 8.55
C THR A 42 9.12 -0.52 7.18
N LEU A 43 8.60 -1.17 6.16
CA LEU A 43 8.90 -0.86 4.75
C LEU A 43 7.84 0.07 4.19
N VAL A 44 8.25 1.21 3.64
CA VAL A 44 7.35 2.09 2.90
C VAL A 44 7.62 1.99 1.40
N ILE A 45 6.58 1.71 0.63
CA ILE A 45 6.60 1.63 -0.82
C ILE A 45 6.05 2.93 -1.39
N LEU A 46 6.93 3.71 -2.01
CA LEU A 46 6.66 5.00 -2.63
C LEU A 46 6.53 4.90 -4.15
N GLY A 47 5.90 5.88 -4.75
CA GLY A 47 5.85 6.03 -6.21
C GLY A 47 4.65 6.85 -6.66
N GLY A 48 4.69 7.31 -7.90
CA GLY A 48 3.61 8.07 -8.54
C GLY A 48 2.35 7.23 -8.78
N SER A 49 1.27 7.88 -9.22
CA SER A 49 0.06 7.16 -9.66
C SER A 49 0.39 6.23 -10.84
N GLY A 50 -0.16 5.03 -10.81
CA GLY A 50 0.08 4.04 -11.88
C GLY A 50 1.49 3.40 -11.88
N SER A 51 2.35 3.64 -10.88
CA SER A 51 3.69 3.04 -10.81
C SER A 51 3.72 1.53 -10.51
N GLY A 52 2.59 0.94 -10.09
CA GLY A 52 2.49 -0.50 -9.76
C GLY A 52 2.37 -0.81 -8.26
N LYS A 53 2.35 0.18 -7.35
CA LYS A 53 2.30 -0.01 -5.89
C LYS A 53 1.14 -0.89 -5.41
N SER A 54 -0.08 -0.56 -5.83
CA SER A 54 -1.28 -1.33 -5.41
C SER A 54 -1.28 -2.74 -6.00
N THR A 55 -0.73 -2.93 -7.21
CA THR A 55 -0.52 -4.26 -7.79
C THR A 55 0.48 -5.06 -6.96
N LEU A 56 1.63 -4.45 -6.60
CA LEU A 56 2.61 -5.09 -5.72
C LEU A 56 1.97 -5.49 -4.38
N LEU A 57 1.25 -4.56 -3.74
CA LEU A 57 0.59 -4.82 -2.46
C LEU A 57 -0.40 -5.98 -2.55
N ARG A 58 -1.28 -5.99 -3.56
CA ARG A 58 -2.25 -7.09 -3.78
C ARG A 58 -1.55 -8.43 -4.00
N THR A 59 -0.43 -8.42 -4.70
CA THR A 59 0.35 -9.63 -4.94
C THR A 59 1.02 -10.12 -3.66
N LEU A 60 1.54 -9.22 -2.81
CA LEU A 60 2.13 -9.55 -1.51
C LEU A 60 1.12 -10.20 -0.55
N VAL A 61 -0.13 -9.75 -0.54
CA VAL A 61 -1.18 -10.34 0.31
C VAL A 61 -1.90 -11.51 -0.35
N GLY A 62 -1.44 -11.95 -1.53
CA GLY A 62 -1.98 -13.09 -2.25
C GLY A 62 -3.38 -12.89 -2.84
N LEU A 63 -3.83 -11.63 -3.00
CA LEU A 63 -5.06 -11.32 -3.74
C LEU A 63 -4.85 -11.42 -5.25
N GLU A 64 -3.60 -11.36 -5.68
CA GLU A 64 -3.19 -11.46 -7.07
C GLU A 64 -2.05 -12.45 -7.23
N LYS A 65 -2.08 -13.28 -8.26
CA LYS A 65 -0.99 -14.22 -8.53
C LYS A 65 0.06 -13.55 -9.41
N PRO A 66 1.36 -13.66 -9.09
CA PRO A 66 2.40 -13.17 -9.98
C PRO A 66 2.44 -13.99 -11.28
N THR A 67 2.83 -13.35 -12.38
CA THR A 67 3.08 -14.01 -13.66
C THR A 67 4.40 -14.78 -13.65
N ALA A 68 5.42 -14.25 -12.94
CA ALA A 68 6.71 -14.88 -12.71
C ALA A 68 7.35 -14.34 -11.43
N GLY A 69 8.42 -15.00 -10.98
CA GLY A 69 9.13 -14.66 -9.76
C GLY A 69 8.58 -15.36 -8.53
N GLN A 70 9.06 -14.96 -7.36
CA GLN A 70 8.75 -15.61 -6.09
C GLN A 70 8.49 -14.57 -5.01
N ILE A 71 7.59 -14.91 -4.09
CA ILE A 71 7.34 -14.15 -2.86
C ILE A 71 7.44 -15.13 -1.70
N TRP A 72 8.49 -15.00 -0.95
CA TRP A 72 8.68 -15.77 0.27
C TRP A 72 8.14 -14.99 1.44
N MET A 73 7.19 -15.57 2.15
CA MET A 73 6.62 -15.01 3.38
C MET A 73 6.72 -16.05 4.48
N LYS A 74 7.39 -15.70 5.59
CA LYS A 74 7.61 -16.64 6.71
C LYS A 74 8.22 -17.99 6.26
N GLY A 75 9.12 -17.95 5.28
CA GLY A 75 9.79 -19.16 4.76
C GLY A 75 8.97 -19.98 3.76
N GLN A 76 7.78 -19.54 3.37
CA GLN A 76 6.93 -20.20 2.38
C GLN A 76 6.81 -19.33 1.11
N ASN A 77 6.95 -19.94 -0.06
CA ASN A 77 6.71 -19.24 -1.33
C ASN A 77 5.21 -19.16 -1.60
N ILE A 78 4.60 -18.00 -1.28
CA ILE A 78 3.15 -17.80 -1.37
C ILE A 78 2.62 -17.88 -2.81
N ALA A 79 3.48 -17.69 -3.82
CA ALA A 79 3.08 -17.82 -5.23
C ALA A 79 2.76 -19.26 -5.63
N ALA A 80 3.31 -20.25 -4.90
CA ALA A 80 3.15 -21.67 -5.15
C ALA A 80 2.11 -22.36 -4.24
N LEU A 81 1.56 -21.63 -3.24
CA LEU A 81 0.62 -22.21 -2.29
C LEU A 81 -0.74 -22.50 -2.93
N SER A 82 -1.37 -23.57 -2.43
CA SER A 82 -2.79 -23.84 -2.64
C SER A 82 -3.64 -22.77 -1.95
N ARG A 83 -4.95 -22.76 -2.23
CA ARG A 83 -5.88 -21.84 -1.60
C ARG A 83 -5.92 -21.98 -0.08
N ASP A 84 -6.00 -23.21 0.41
CA ASP A 84 -6.09 -23.50 1.85
C ASP A 84 -4.81 -23.09 2.59
N GLU A 85 -3.64 -23.37 1.99
CA GLU A 85 -2.35 -22.95 2.55
C GLU A 85 -2.22 -21.41 2.57
N MET A 86 -2.71 -20.74 1.53
CA MET A 86 -2.72 -19.28 1.48
C MET A 86 -3.68 -18.67 2.52
N ASP A 87 -4.80 -19.32 2.83
CA ASP A 87 -5.71 -18.88 3.87
C ASP A 87 -5.06 -18.97 5.27
N GLU A 88 -4.20 -19.95 5.53
CA GLU A 88 -3.39 -20.00 6.76
C GLU A 88 -2.36 -18.85 6.85
N ILE A 89 -1.78 -18.43 5.72
CA ILE A 89 -0.92 -17.24 5.68
C ILE A 89 -1.75 -15.98 5.94
N ARG A 90 -2.94 -15.85 5.35
CA ARG A 90 -3.83 -14.69 5.52
C ARG A 90 -4.26 -14.47 6.96
N LYS A 91 -4.42 -15.52 7.75
CA LYS A 91 -4.70 -15.40 9.19
C LYS A 91 -3.58 -14.72 9.99
N LYS A 92 -2.36 -14.70 9.45
CA LYS A 92 -1.16 -14.13 10.08
C LYS A 92 -0.81 -12.74 9.54
N ILE A 93 -1.59 -12.24 8.60
CA ILE A 93 -1.43 -10.89 8.04
C ILE A 93 -2.70 -10.08 8.26
N GLY A 94 -2.53 -8.80 8.52
CA GLY A 94 -3.62 -7.83 8.56
C GLY A 94 -3.53 -6.89 7.38
N MET A 95 -4.68 -6.47 6.84
CA MET A 95 -4.74 -5.52 5.73
C MET A 95 -5.71 -4.39 6.02
N SER A 96 -5.22 -3.15 5.94
CA SER A 96 -6.03 -1.94 5.96
C SER A 96 -6.03 -1.31 4.57
N PHE A 97 -7.17 -1.32 3.90
CA PHE A 97 -7.36 -0.77 2.55
C PHE A 97 -7.54 0.74 2.57
N GLN A 98 -7.25 1.41 1.46
CA GLN A 98 -7.32 2.85 1.28
C GLN A 98 -8.66 3.46 1.74
N GLY A 99 -9.79 2.87 1.38
CA GLY A 99 -11.13 3.32 1.81
C GLY A 99 -11.58 2.79 3.18
N GLY A 100 -10.72 2.04 3.90
CA GLY A 100 -11.09 1.30 5.10
C GLY A 100 -11.85 0.00 4.80
N ALA A 101 -12.59 -0.06 3.69
CA ALA A 101 -13.39 -1.21 3.24
C ALA A 101 -14.29 -1.81 4.36
N LEU A 102 -14.83 -0.97 5.24
CA LEU A 102 -15.81 -1.38 6.25
C LEU A 102 -17.13 -1.72 5.57
N PHE A 103 -17.77 -2.77 6.03
CA PHE A 103 -19.12 -3.11 5.60
C PHE A 103 -20.11 -2.10 6.18
N GLY A 104 -20.74 -1.31 5.32
CA GLY A 104 -21.66 -0.23 5.72
C GLY A 104 -22.96 -0.72 6.38
N SER A 105 -23.30 -1.99 6.21
CA SER A 105 -24.47 -2.65 6.83
C SER A 105 -24.17 -3.29 8.18
N MET A 106 -22.92 -3.20 8.65
CA MET A 106 -22.46 -3.78 9.93
C MET A 106 -21.97 -2.66 10.84
N THR A 107 -22.16 -2.81 12.14
CA THR A 107 -21.58 -1.89 13.13
C THR A 107 -20.05 -1.96 13.11
N VAL A 108 -19.40 -1.05 13.81
CA VAL A 108 -17.94 -1.05 13.97
C VAL A 108 -17.48 -2.34 14.65
N GLY A 109 -18.17 -2.74 15.73
CA GLY A 109 -17.88 -3.99 16.45
C GLY A 109 -18.06 -5.22 15.57
N GLU A 110 -19.13 -5.28 14.77
CA GLU A 110 -19.37 -6.37 13.83
C GLU A 110 -18.28 -6.43 12.75
N ASN A 111 -17.84 -5.27 12.21
CA ASN A 111 -16.72 -5.21 11.27
C ASN A 111 -15.43 -5.77 11.87
N VAL A 112 -15.10 -5.41 13.11
CA VAL A 112 -13.88 -5.89 13.79
C VAL A 112 -14.00 -7.36 14.17
N SER A 113 -15.19 -7.85 14.54
CA SER A 113 -15.43 -9.24 14.89
C SER A 113 -15.38 -10.19 13.69
N LEU A 114 -15.63 -9.69 12.49
CA LEU A 114 -15.82 -10.52 11.30
C LEU A 114 -14.66 -11.52 11.05
N PRO A 115 -13.38 -11.13 11.08
CA PRO A 115 -12.27 -12.08 10.89
C PRO A 115 -12.25 -13.17 11.97
N LEU A 116 -12.62 -12.84 13.21
CA LEU A 116 -12.68 -13.80 14.33
C LEU A 116 -13.79 -14.82 14.12
N ARG A 117 -14.97 -14.37 13.71
CA ARG A 117 -16.13 -15.23 13.44
C ARG A 117 -15.87 -16.20 12.27
N GLU A 118 -15.22 -15.73 11.22
CA GLU A 118 -14.95 -16.51 10.02
C GLU A 118 -13.81 -17.53 10.21
N HIS A 119 -12.81 -17.20 11.03
CA HIS A 119 -11.56 -17.98 11.09
C HIS A 119 -11.29 -18.65 12.43
N THR A 120 -12.17 -18.48 13.44
CA THR A 120 -12.00 -19.10 14.76
C THR A 120 -13.30 -19.77 15.23
N LYS A 121 -13.20 -20.53 16.30
CA LYS A 121 -14.34 -21.15 17.00
C LYS A 121 -14.53 -20.54 18.40
N LEU A 122 -14.17 -19.26 18.55
CA LEU A 122 -14.30 -18.56 19.83
C LEU A 122 -15.77 -18.30 20.15
N GLU A 123 -16.11 -18.36 21.43
CA GLU A 123 -17.42 -17.98 21.94
C GLU A 123 -17.65 -16.47 21.73
N ASP A 124 -18.91 -16.08 21.50
CA ASP A 124 -19.30 -14.69 21.25
C ASP A 124 -18.82 -13.73 22.34
N SER A 125 -18.92 -14.12 23.61
CA SER A 125 -18.42 -13.32 24.74
C SER A 125 -16.93 -13.05 24.68
N THR A 126 -16.14 -14.02 24.21
CA THR A 126 -14.69 -13.86 24.00
C THR A 126 -14.42 -12.93 22.83
N ILE A 127 -15.16 -13.08 21.73
CA ILE A 127 -15.05 -12.19 20.56
C ILE A 127 -15.37 -10.74 20.96
N GLU A 128 -16.42 -10.50 21.74
CA GLU A 128 -16.76 -9.15 22.22
C GLU A 128 -15.62 -8.51 23.03
N ILE A 129 -14.98 -9.28 23.90
CA ILE A 129 -13.83 -8.79 24.68
C ILE A 129 -12.68 -8.41 23.73
N ILE A 130 -12.35 -9.28 22.77
CA ILE A 130 -11.29 -9.01 21.79
C ILE A 130 -11.62 -7.75 20.99
N VAL A 131 -12.85 -7.60 20.50
CA VAL A 131 -13.31 -6.42 19.74
C VAL A 131 -13.09 -5.14 20.53
N ARG A 132 -13.52 -5.10 21.80
CA ARG A 132 -13.31 -3.94 22.69
C ARG A 132 -11.83 -3.61 22.85
N LEU A 133 -10.99 -4.62 23.08
CA LEU A 133 -9.54 -4.43 23.18
C LEU A 133 -8.93 -3.86 21.87
N LYS A 134 -9.38 -4.38 20.70
CA LYS A 134 -8.87 -3.88 19.42
C LYS A 134 -9.34 -2.46 19.13
N LEU A 135 -10.54 -2.10 19.48
CA LEU A 135 -11.06 -0.74 19.35
C LEU A 135 -10.36 0.22 20.32
N ASP A 136 -10.08 -0.20 21.55
CA ASP A 136 -9.29 0.60 22.50
C ASP A 136 -7.88 0.86 21.98
N GLN A 137 -7.20 -0.15 21.42
CA GLN A 137 -5.86 -0.03 20.83
C GLN A 137 -5.76 1.03 19.73
N VAL A 138 -6.86 1.33 19.03
CA VAL A 138 -6.90 2.35 17.99
C VAL A 138 -7.58 3.66 18.45
N GLY A 139 -7.94 3.77 19.75
CA GLY A 139 -8.60 4.95 20.32
C GLY A 139 -10.06 5.08 19.91
N LEU A 140 -10.77 3.97 19.77
CA LEU A 140 -12.20 3.89 19.47
C LEU A 140 -13.00 3.11 20.53
N ALA A 141 -12.55 3.11 21.80
CA ALA A 141 -13.30 2.52 22.88
C ALA A 141 -14.70 3.14 22.99
N GLY A 142 -15.75 2.31 23.09
CA GLY A 142 -17.15 2.75 23.18
C GLY A 142 -17.83 3.05 21.85
N PHE A 143 -17.18 2.75 20.72
CA PHE A 143 -17.74 2.94 19.37
C PHE A 143 -18.21 1.62 18.74
N GLU A 144 -18.36 0.56 19.51
CA GLU A 144 -18.69 -0.80 19.03
C GLU A 144 -20.02 -0.82 18.27
N ASP A 145 -21.03 -0.11 18.78
CA ASP A 145 -22.41 -0.11 18.27
C ASP A 145 -22.67 0.92 17.18
N TYR A 146 -21.67 1.77 16.86
CA TYR A 146 -21.81 2.78 15.82
C TYR A 146 -21.72 2.18 14.43
N MET A 147 -22.48 2.76 13.49
CA MET A 147 -22.36 2.41 12.08
C MET A 147 -21.18 3.15 11.44
N PRO A 148 -20.53 2.59 10.41
CA PRO A 148 -19.47 3.31 9.68
C PRO A 148 -19.89 4.68 9.14
N SER A 149 -21.16 4.87 8.81
CA SER A 149 -21.71 6.16 8.35
C SER A 149 -21.64 7.26 9.40
N GLU A 150 -21.64 6.90 10.69
CA GLU A 150 -21.63 7.83 11.83
C GLU A 150 -20.20 8.26 12.22
N LEU A 151 -19.18 7.63 11.64
CA LEU A 151 -17.78 7.90 11.94
C LEU A 151 -17.18 8.97 11.01
N SER A 152 -16.26 9.79 11.56
CA SER A 152 -15.39 10.65 10.76
C SER A 152 -14.45 9.82 9.86
N GLY A 153 -13.83 10.46 8.85
CA GLY A 153 -12.86 9.79 7.97
C GLY A 153 -11.69 9.13 8.74
N GLY A 154 -11.13 9.83 9.72
CA GLY A 154 -10.07 9.30 10.57
C GLY A 154 -10.53 8.15 11.45
N MET A 155 -11.74 8.21 12.03
CA MET A 155 -12.31 7.11 12.80
C MET A 155 -12.56 5.87 11.94
N LYS A 156 -13.04 6.02 10.70
CA LYS A 156 -13.17 4.90 9.73
C LYS A 156 -11.84 4.21 9.47
N LYS A 157 -10.77 4.99 9.28
CA LYS A 157 -9.41 4.44 9.11
C LYS A 157 -8.96 3.67 10.34
N ARG A 158 -9.16 4.21 11.55
CA ARG A 158 -8.84 3.52 12.82
C ARG A 158 -9.65 2.23 13.00
N ALA A 159 -10.95 2.24 12.70
CA ALA A 159 -11.78 1.04 12.74
C ALA A 159 -11.30 -0.04 11.75
N ALA A 160 -10.88 0.35 10.55
CA ALA A 160 -10.28 -0.56 9.57
C ALA A 160 -8.94 -1.16 10.08
N VAL A 161 -8.15 -0.37 10.80
CA VAL A 161 -6.94 -0.88 11.47
C VAL A 161 -7.31 -1.86 12.59
N ALA A 162 -8.32 -1.56 13.43
CA ALA A 162 -8.79 -2.49 14.47
C ALA A 162 -9.23 -3.84 13.87
N ARG A 163 -9.96 -3.82 12.75
CA ARG A 163 -10.33 -5.04 12.02
C ARG A 163 -9.11 -5.80 11.51
N ALA A 164 -8.12 -5.09 10.95
CA ALA A 164 -6.89 -5.70 10.47
C ALA A 164 -6.07 -6.34 11.61
N LEU A 165 -6.20 -5.83 12.85
CA LEU A 165 -5.55 -6.34 14.05
C LEU A 165 -6.31 -7.49 14.74
N ALA A 166 -7.55 -7.79 14.33
CA ALA A 166 -8.44 -8.70 15.06
C ALA A 166 -7.83 -10.08 15.31
N MET A 167 -7.08 -10.60 14.35
CA MET A 167 -6.44 -11.94 14.40
C MET A 167 -5.01 -11.92 14.96
N ASP A 168 -4.57 -10.83 15.61
CA ASP A 168 -3.18 -10.65 16.09
C ASP A 168 -2.12 -10.96 15.01
N PRO A 169 -2.16 -10.25 13.87
CA PRO A 169 -1.27 -10.53 12.76
C PRO A 169 0.19 -10.21 13.10
N GLU A 170 1.12 -10.96 12.50
CA GLU A 170 2.56 -10.68 12.60
C GLU A 170 3.03 -9.60 11.60
N ILE A 171 2.29 -9.46 10.49
CA ILE A 171 2.59 -8.51 9.42
C ILE A 171 1.33 -7.69 9.13
N LEU A 172 1.49 -6.38 9.12
CA LEU A 172 0.38 -5.46 8.86
C LEU A 172 0.65 -4.66 7.58
N PHE A 173 -0.30 -4.73 6.66
CA PHE A 173 -0.25 -4.02 5.38
C PHE A 173 -1.21 -2.84 5.40
N PHE A 174 -0.75 -1.71 4.87
CA PHE A 174 -1.53 -0.49 4.70
C PHE A 174 -1.49 -0.03 3.25
N ASP A 175 -2.66 0.22 2.69
CA ASP A 175 -2.82 0.88 1.38
C ASP A 175 -3.31 2.30 1.61
N GLU A 176 -2.43 3.29 1.42
CA GLU A 176 -2.72 4.72 1.56
C GLU A 176 -3.45 5.06 2.87
N PRO A 177 -2.87 4.78 4.05
CA PRO A 177 -3.58 4.88 5.34
C PRO A 177 -4.06 6.30 5.67
N SER A 178 -3.32 7.32 5.27
CA SER A 178 -3.60 8.75 5.55
C SER A 178 -4.32 9.47 4.40
N ALA A 179 -4.51 8.80 3.25
CA ALA A 179 -5.10 9.45 2.07
C ALA A 179 -6.50 10.02 2.34
N GLY A 180 -6.70 11.28 1.93
CA GLY A 180 -7.96 11.99 2.05
C GLY A 180 -8.25 12.54 3.45
N LEU A 181 -7.29 12.50 4.36
CA LEU A 181 -7.38 13.10 5.70
C LEU A 181 -6.67 14.45 5.73
N ASP A 182 -7.09 15.31 6.66
CA ASP A 182 -6.32 16.51 6.97
C ASP A 182 -4.96 16.14 7.62
N PRO A 183 -3.96 17.05 7.57
CA PRO A 183 -2.60 16.72 8.04
C PRO A 183 -2.52 16.31 9.52
N ILE A 184 -3.39 16.83 10.38
CA ILE A 184 -3.38 16.52 11.83
C ILE A 184 -3.90 15.10 12.05
N ILE A 185 -5.01 14.75 11.41
CA ILE A 185 -5.59 13.41 11.49
C ILE A 185 -4.66 12.37 10.83
N ALA A 186 -4.03 12.72 9.69
CA ALA A 186 -3.03 11.90 9.03
C ALA A 186 -1.85 11.58 9.96
N ALA A 187 -1.28 12.59 10.62
CA ALA A 187 -0.23 12.39 11.63
C ALA A 187 -0.68 11.49 12.78
N GLY A 188 -1.97 11.54 13.16
CA GLY A 188 -2.55 10.65 14.17
C GLY A 188 -2.58 9.17 13.73
N ILE A 189 -2.73 8.90 12.42
CA ILE A 189 -2.62 7.54 11.87
C ILE A 189 -1.16 7.08 11.83
N ASP A 190 -0.23 7.96 11.44
CA ASP A 190 1.21 7.65 11.45
C ASP A 190 1.69 7.28 12.84
N HIS A 191 1.29 8.04 13.86
CA HIS A 191 1.60 7.75 15.27
C HIS A 191 0.99 6.41 15.72
N LEU A 192 -0.24 6.10 15.32
CA LEU A 192 -0.86 4.81 15.59
C LEU A 192 -0.03 3.66 15.00
N ILE A 193 0.42 3.77 13.75
CA ILE A 193 1.30 2.77 13.11
C ILE A 193 2.58 2.57 13.92
N LEU A 194 3.24 3.65 14.34
CA LEU A 194 4.46 3.57 15.17
C LEU A 194 4.19 2.94 16.54
N GLN A 195 3.08 3.26 17.19
CA GLN A 195 2.68 2.67 18.48
C GLN A 195 2.42 1.17 18.34
N LEU A 196 1.66 0.75 17.34
CA LEU A 196 1.38 -0.67 17.06
C LEU A 196 2.67 -1.45 16.78
N LYS A 197 3.54 -0.92 15.90
CA LYS A 197 4.84 -1.52 15.63
C LYS A 197 5.64 -1.73 16.91
N LYS A 198 5.76 -0.70 17.74
CA LYS A 198 6.54 -0.73 18.98
C LYS A 198 5.95 -1.68 20.02
N ALA A 199 4.62 -1.64 20.22
CA ALA A 199 3.94 -2.42 21.24
C ALA A 199 3.92 -3.92 20.92
N PHE A 200 3.75 -4.28 19.64
CA PHE A 200 3.56 -5.67 19.22
C PHE A 200 4.72 -6.24 18.40
N HIS A 201 5.80 -5.49 18.22
CA HIS A 201 6.95 -5.87 17.37
C HIS A 201 6.55 -6.31 15.97
N MET A 202 5.51 -5.66 15.42
CA MET A 202 4.95 -6.01 14.12
C MET A 202 5.87 -5.60 12.98
N THR A 203 5.87 -6.39 11.92
CA THR A 203 6.39 -5.97 10.62
C THR A 203 5.30 -5.20 9.89
N VAL A 204 5.64 -4.04 9.34
CA VAL A 204 4.66 -3.16 8.71
C VAL A 204 5.06 -2.84 7.27
N ILE A 205 4.14 -2.98 6.35
CA ILE A 205 4.30 -2.56 4.96
C ILE A 205 3.27 -1.47 4.65
N VAL A 206 3.73 -0.31 4.22
CA VAL A 206 2.87 0.82 3.89
C VAL A 206 3.09 1.22 2.44
N VAL A 207 2.02 1.25 1.67
CA VAL A 207 2.01 1.89 0.35
C VAL A 207 1.47 3.31 0.54
N THR A 208 2.23 4.30 0.09
CA THR A 208 1.77 5.70 0.12
C THR A 208 2.50 6.57 -0.91
N HIS A 209 1.93 7.72 -1.21
CA HIS A 209 2.58 8.80 -1.95
C HIS A 209 2.89 10.02 -1.04
N GLU A 210 2.51 9.95 0.25
CA GLU A 210 2.70 11.00 1.24
C GLU A 210 4.13 10.94 1.82
N LEU A 211 5.00 11.87 1.37
CA LEU A 211 6.41 11.87 1.78
C LEU A 211 6.60 12.12 3.28
N ALA A 212 5.79 12.99 3.88
CA ALA A 212 5.91 13.32 5.31
C ALA A 212 5.68 12.08 6.17
N SER A 213 4.57 11.36 5.94
CA SER A 213 4.26 10.10 6.60
C SER A 213 5.34 9.04 6.35
N ALA A 214 5.76 8.90 5.08
CA ALA A 214 6.78 7.92 4.69
C ALA A 214 8.08 8.09 5.49
N PHE A 215 8.61 9.31 5.55
CA PHE A 215 9.84 9.60 6.29
C PHE A 215 9.70 9.54 7.81
N LEU A 216 8.48 9.64 8.34
CA LEU A 216 8.20 9.52 9.76
C LEU A 216 8.18 8.06 10.21
N ILE A 217 7.57 7.17 9.42
CA ILE A 217 7.27 5.80 9.87
C ILE A 217 8.25 4.75 9.34
N ALA A 218 8.99 5.02 8.25
CA ALA A 218 9.83 4.03 7.59
C ALA A 218 11.15 3.76 8.30
N ASP A 219 11.54 2.49 8.38
CA ASP A 219 12.93 2.07 8.57
C ASP A 219 13.63 1.95 7.21
N ARG A 220 12.92 1.40 6.22
CA ARG A 220 13.37 1.32 4.82
C ARG A 220 12.28 1.78 3.86
N MET A 221 12.72 2.20 2.70
CA MET A 221 11.86 2.69 1.62
C MET A 221 12.20 2.01 0.30
N VAL A 222 11.18 1.80 -0.51
CA VAL A 222 11.28 1.41 -1.92
C VAL A 222 10.61 2.48 -2.75
N LEU A 223 11.29 3.06 -3.72
CA LEU A 223 10.66 3.92 -4.73
C LEU A 223 10.41 3.09 -5.99
N ILE A 224 9.14 2.98 -6.39
CA ILE A 224 8.73 2.31 -7.62
C ILE A 224 8.32 3.35 -8.66
N ASP A 225 8.86 3.21 -9.85
CA ASP A 225 8.45 3.99 -11.01
C ASP A 225 8.29 3.08 -12.24
N LYS A 226 7.14 3.20 -12.90
CA LYS A 226 6.81 2.41 -14.11
C LYS A 226 7.12 0.92 -13.96
N GLY A 227 6.73 0.34 -12.83
CA GLY A 227 6.90 -1.09 -12.56
C GLY A 227 8.30 -1.56 -12.17
N ASN A 228 9.27 -0.64 -12.01
CA ASN A 228 10.65 -0.96 -11.62
C ASN A 228 10.97 -0.34 -10.25
N ILE A 229 11.85 -0.98 -9.48
CA ILE A 229 12.46 -0.35 -8.33
C ILE A 229 13.52 0.64 -8.83
N VAL A 230 13.33 1.91 -8.47
CA VAL A 230 14.32 2.98 -8.76
C VAL A 230 15.37 3.03 -7.67
N GLU A 231 14.95 2.88 -6.42
CA GLU A 231 15.83 2.85 -5.25
C GLU A 231 15.22 2.05 -4.12
N TYR A 232 16.06 1.37 -3.34
CA TYR A 232 15.73 0.65 -2.12
C TYR A 232 16.80 0.90 -1.06
N GLY A 233 16.42 1.41 0.09
CA GLY A 233 17.40 1.74 1.14
C GLY A 233 16.76 2.27 2.41
N THR A 234 17.60 2.76 3.33
CA THR A 234 17.16 3.45 4.55
C THR A 234 16.61 4.84 4.21
N THR A 235 15.94 5.47 5.18
CA THR A 235 15.46 6.86 5.04
C THR A 235 16.60 7.84 4.74
N GLU A 236 17.78 7.64 5.34
CA GLU A 236 18.97 8.46 5.09
C GLU A 236 19.53 8.27 3.68
N GLN A 237 19.61 7.02 3.21
CA GLN A 237 20.02 6.71 1.84
C GLN A 237 19.07 7.35 0.83
N MET A 238 17.76 7.21 1.05
CA MET A 238 16.75 7.82 0.19
C MET A 238 16.88 9.35 0.17
N ARG A 239 17.08 10.01 1.33
CA ARG A 239 17.28 11.47 1.41
C ARG A 239 18.53 11.94 0.69
N SER A 240 19.62 11.18 0.77
CA SER A 240 20.91 11.52 0.17
C SER A 240 21.08 11.04 -1.27
N SER A 241 20.11 10.34 -1.81
CA SER A 241 20.15 9.80 -3.18
C SER A 241 20.39 10.91 -4.19
N LYS A 242 21.29 10.64 -5.15
CA LYS A 242 21.55 11.49 -6.31
C LYS A 242 20.85 11.00 -7.57
N HIS A 243 20.09 9.92 -7.47
CA HIS A 243 19.36 9.38 -8.61
C HIS A 243 18.33 10.40 -9.11
N PRO A 244 18.34 10.80 -10.40
CA PRO A 244 17.48 11.88 -10.89
C PRO A 244 16.00 11.67 -10.60
N ARG A 245 15.49 10.44 -10.76
CA ARG A 245 14.08 10.11 -10.53
C ARG A 245 13.71 10.17 -9.06
N VAL A 246 14.62 9.76 -8.15
CA VAL A 246 14.43 9.90 -6.70
C VAL A 246 14.34 11.38 -6.33
N ARG A 247 15.30 12.19 -6.82
CA ARG A 247 15.27 13.64 -6.58
C ARG A 247 14.01 14.28 -7.11
N GLN A 248 13.63 13.99 -8.36
CA GLN A 248 12.39 14.50 -8.95
C GLN A 248 11.17 14.20 -8.05
N PHE A 249 11.07 12.96 -7.54
CA PHE A 249 9.96 12.55 -6.69
C PHE A 249 9.98 13.25 -5.31
N LEU A 250 11.16 13.28 -4.66
CA LEU A 250 11.31 13.88 -3.33
C LEU A 250 11.14 15.40 -3.35
N ASP A 251 11.69 16.06 -4.38
CA ASP A 251 11.63 17.51 -4.54
C ASP A 251 10.31 17.98 -5.19
N ARG A 252 9.40 17.03 -5.50
CA ARG A 252 8.10 17.29 -6.14
C ARG A 252 8.22 18.07 -7.44
N VAL A 253 9.25 17.77 -8.25
CA VAL A 253 9.43 18.40 -9.55
C VAL A 253 8.45 17.75 -10.54
N PRO A 254 7.58 18.53 -11.19
CA PRO A 254 6.64 17.98 -12.17
C PRO A 254 7.36 17.28 -13.32
N GLU A 255 6.68 16.29 -13.92
CA GLU A 255 7.16 15.73 -15.18
C GLU A 255 7.14 16.83 -16.26
N PRO A 256 8.15 16.89 -17.15
CA PRO A 256 8.07 17.80 -18.27
C PRO A 256 6.79 17.50 -19.04
N GLU A 257 5.97 18.53 -19.24
CA GLU A 257 4.74 18.43 -20.03
C GLU A 257 5.11 17.88 -21.41
N VAL A 258 4.49 16.75 -21.78
CA VAL A 258 4.58 16.27 -23.15
C VAL A 258 3.86 17.32 -23.99
N THR A 259 4.58 17.99 -24.86
CA THR A 259 4.21 19.18 -25.65
C THR A 259 3.04 18.94 -26.65
N GLN A 260 2.12 18.01 -26.36
CA GLN A 260 0.92 17.79 -27.17
C GLN A 260 -0.13 18.89 -27.02
N GLU A 261 -0.15 19.62 -25.89
CA GLU A 261 -1.06 20.76 -25.73
C GLU A 261 -0.65 21.98 -26.55
N LEU A 262 0.64 22.21 -26.73
CA LEU A 262 1.14 23.30 -27.58
C LEU A 262 0.79 23.07 -29.06
N ASP A 263 0.88 21.84 -29.56
CA ASP A 263 0.47 21.48 -30.91
C ASP A 263 -1.06 21.64 -31.09
N TYR A 264 -1.85 21.31 -30.09
CA TYR A 264 -3.32 21.47 -30.14
C TYR A 264 -3.73 22.95 -30.14
N LEU A 265 -3.10 23.78 -29.30
CA LEU A 265 -3.34 25.23 -29.28
C LEU A 265 -2.83 25.91 -30.56
N GLN A 266 -1.74 25.44 -31.16
CA GLN A 266 -1.26 25.90 -32.47
C GLN A 266 -2.22 25.52 -33.58
N MET A 267 -2.73 24.27 -33.61
CA MET A 267 -3.77 23.84 -34.56
C MET A 267 -5.06 24.66 -34.46
N LEU A 268 -5.51 24.95 -33.22
CA LEU A 268 -6.69 25.79 -33.01
C LEU A 268 -6.48 27.24 -33.45
N THR A 269 -5.29 27.81 -33.25
CA THR A 269 -4.97 29.19 -33.68
C THR A 269 -4.74 29.28 -35.17
N GLU A 270 -4.17 28.28 -35.81
CA GLU A 270 -3.98 28.21 -37.27
C GLU A 270 -5.32 27.97 -38.00
N GLY A 271 -6.18 27.09 -37.46
CA GLY A 271 -7.55 26.88 -37.99
C GLY A 271 -8.38 28.15 -37.95
N SER A 272 -8.26 28.95 -36.89
CA SER A 272 -8.95 30.24 -36.77
C SER A 272 -8.45 31.30 -37.77
N ARG A 273 -7.16 31.28 -38.12
CA ARG A 273 -6.56 32.17 -39.11
C ARG A 273 -6.97 31.83 -40.56
N GLN A 274 -7.16 30.53 -40.87
CA GLN A 274 -7.66 30.10 -42.15
C GLN A 274 -9.15 30.41 -42.35
N ALA A 275 -9.96 30.23 -41.31
CA ALA A 275 -11.38 30.59 -41.34
C ALA A 275 -11.59 32.11 -41.54
N GLY A 276 -10.74 32.94 -40.92
CA GLY A 276 -10.77 34.40 -41.11
C GLY A 276 -10.39 34.85 -42.53
N ARG A 277 -9.50 34.14 -43.22
CA ARG A 277 -9.13 34.43 -44.64
C ARG A 277 -10.22 34.05 -45.64
N MET A 278 -10.99 33.01 -45.39
CA MET A 278 -12.13 32.63 -46.26
C MET A 278 -13.36 33.54 -46.10
N ALA A 279 -13.56 34.13 -44.93
CA ALA A 279 -14.65 35.08 -44.68
C ALA A 279 -14.41 36.45 -45.33
N GLY A 280 -13.16 36.81 -45.61
CA GLY A 280 -12.80 38.07 -46.25
C GLY A 280 -13.10 38.13 -47.78
N TRP A 281 -13.32 37.01 -48.44
CA TRP A 281 -13.56 36.90 -49.87
C TRP A 281 -15.02 37.07 -50.32
N ARG A 282 -15.96 37.18 -49.39
CA ARG A 282 -17.39 37.36 -49.69
C ARG A 282 -17.93 38.77 -49.50
N ARG A 283 -17.07 39.79 -49.36
CA ARG A 283 -17.49 41.20 -49.24
C ARG A 283 -17.03 42.12 -50.40
N SER A 284 -16.65 41.54 -51.53
CA SER A 284 -16.35 42.35 -52.72
C SER A 284 -16.91 41.62 -53.96
N ALA A 285 -18.21 41.70 -54.13
CA ALA A 285 -18.97 41.53 -55.38
C ALA A 285 -20.31 42.20 -55.24
#